data_725ded596a67ef5061799b033fd9a507
#
_entry.id   725ded596a67ef5061799b033fd9a507
#
_cell.length_a   1.000
_cell.length_b   1.000
_cell.length_c   1.000
_cell.angle_alpha   90.00
_cell.angle_beta   90.00
_cell.angle_gamma   90.00
#
_symmetry.space_group_name_H-M   'P 1'
#
loop_
_entity.id
_entity.type
_entity.pdbx_description
1 polymer ?
#
loop_
_entity_poly.entity_id
_entity_poly.type
_entity_poly.pdbx_seq_one_letter_code
_entity_poly.pdbx_strand_id
1 'polypeptide(L)'
;MRVRVAVIGAGSMGMNHLRVLKDFDEERVQLVGVAETHEPTLKHAMSRFHVAGYTDYRLMIEQTHPDLVAVVVPTHLHSEVALNVLDRGINVLIEKPITRTIEEALALLQIASIRGARIAVGHVERFNPAVVELKRQLLYGALGQMFHLHARRIGPFPPRIRDVGVTLDLASHDIDVMRYVADAEVEHVYAQTQRRVHSTCEDLLLGLLRFTNDVIGVLDVNWLTPTKIRELTITGEKGMFLINYLTQEVYFYVNDYTPTTWDTLRSLTGVSEGTMIRLKVQKAEPLQLEYQDVITAIVDDRLPTVSGEDGLAVLRIVQQLAESTQQGVYAGQQPSVAVEVEV
;
A
#
# COMPACT_ATOMS: atom_id res chain seq x y z
N MET A 1 -0.02 29.21 5.08
CA MET A 1 -0.91 28.66 6.14
C MET A 1 -0.11 27.61 6.91
N ARG A 2 -0.16 27.62 8.24
CA ARG A 2 0.47 26.60 9.10
C ARG A 2 -0.56 25.53 9.42
N VAL A 3 -0.31 24.27 9.05
CA VAL A 3 -1.24 23.16 9.27
C VAL A 3 -1.01 22.58 10.67
N ARG A 4 -2.07 22.47 11.45
CA ARG A 4 -2.10 21.90 12.81
C ARG A 4 -2.43 20.43 12.72
N VAL A 5 -1.50 19.56 13.14
CA VAL A 5 -1.65 18.11 13.01
C VAL A 5 -1.71 17.46 14.39
N ALA A 6 -2.66 16.56 14.61
CA ALA A 6 -2.74 15.70 15.79
C ALA A 6 -2.64 14.22 15.38
N VAL A 7 -2.19 13.38 16.30
CA VAL A 7 -2.04 11.92 16.08
C VAL A 7 -2.89 11.17 17.10
N ILE A 8 -3.70 10.23 16.65
CA ILE A 8 -4.47 9.30 17.50
C ILE A 8 -3.88 7.91 17.36
N GLY A 9 -3.37 7.39 18.47
CA GLY A 9 -2.59 6.15 18.55
C GLY A 9 -1.08 6.43 18.56
N ALA A 10 -0.41 5.98 19.63
CA ALA A 10 1.04 6.13 19.81
C ALA A 10 1.77 4.78 19.84
N GLY A 11 1.21 3.74 19.21
CA GLY A 11 1.89 2.47 18.97
C GLY A 11 3.12 2.61 18.09
N SER A 12 3.69 1.48 17.65
CA SER A 12 4.93 1.50 16.83
C SER A 12 4.82 2.40 15.60
N MET A 13 3.69 2.35 14.87
CA MET A 13 3.49 3.20 13.69
C MET A 13 3.22 4.65 14.11
N GLY A 14 2.40 4.89 15.14
CA GLY A 14 2.13 6.24 15.66
C GLY A 14 3.40 6.98 16.09
N MET A 15 4.37 6.28 16.68
CA MET A 15 5.70 6.84 17.00
C MET A 15 6.47 7.28 15.75
N ASN A 16 6.31 6.57 14.60
CA ASN A 16 6.92 7.00 13.34
C ASN A 16 6.23 8.25 12.79
N HIS A 17 4.89 8.33 12.85
CA HIS A 17 4.15 9.53 12.48
C HIS A 17 4.56 10.74 13.31
N LEU A 18 4.64 10.59 14.64
CA LEU A 18 5.10 11.66 15.54
C LEU A 18 6.51 12.13 15.19
N ARG A 19 7.43 11.19 14.92
CA ARG A 19 8.82 11.52 14.54
C ARG A 19 8.85 12.33 13.24
N VAL A 20 8.19 11.83 12.20
CA VAL A 20 8.18 12.50 10.89
C VAL A 20 7.56 13.89 11.00
N LEU A 21 6.47 14.06 11.76
CA LEU A 21 5.85 15.36 11.96
C LEU A 21 6.74 16.35 12.70
N LYS A 22 7.60 15.87 13.61
CA LYS A 22 8.59 16.72 14.31
C LYS A 22 9.75 17.16 13.42
N ASP A 23 10.03 16.44 12.33
CA ASP A 23 11.09 16.77 11.38
C ASP A 23 10.65 17.84 10.35
N PHE A 24 9.35 18.21 10.33
CA PHE A 24 8.87 19.32 9.50
C PHE A 24 9.22 20.68 10.08
N ASP A 25 9.36 21.65 9.17
CA ASP A 25 9.48 23.06 9.54
C ASP A 25 8.24 23.52 10.33
N GLU A 26 8.45 24.00 11.53
CA GLU A 26 7.39 24.44 12.44
C GLU A 26 6.56 25.63 11.90
N GLU A 27 7.06 26.38 10.93
CA GLU A 27 6.29 27.43 10.24
C GLU A 27 5.25 26.84 9.27
N ARG A 28 5.47 25.62 8.79
CA ARG A 28 4.55 24.91 7.89
C ARG A 28 3.64 23.94 8.61
N VAL A 29 4.16 23.19 9.58
CA VAL A 29 3.46 22.12 10.28
C VAL A 29 3.63 22.26 11.78
N GLN A 30 2.54 22.15 12.52
CA GLN A 30 2.56 22.12 13.98
C GLN A 30 1.95 20.82 14.49
N LEU A 31 2.74 19.99 15.14
CA LEU A 31 2.24 18.86 15.92
C LEU A 31 1.60 19.40 17.21
N VAL A 32 0.26 19.36 17.30
CA VAL A 32 -0.51 20.02 18.38
C VAL A 32 -0.95 19.07 19.49
N GLY A 33 -0.98 17.75 19.24
CA GLY A 33 -1.40 16.80 20.26
C GLY A 33 -1.18 15.36 19.85
N VAL A 34 -1.11 14.46 20.83
CA VAL A 34 -1.15 13.01 20.67
C VAL A 34 -2.15 12.42 21.64
N ALA A 35 -3.01 11.51 21.16
CA ALA A 35 -3.92 10.76 21.99
C ALA A 35 -3.56 9.27 22.02
N GLU A 36 -3.48 8.68 23.22
CA GLU A 36 -3.18 7.26 23.45
C GLU A 36 -3.80 6.82 24.78
N THR A 37 -4.52 5.72 24.76
CA THR A 37 -5.20 5.18 25.95
C THR A 37 -4.25 4.50 26.93
N HIS A 38 -3.14 3.96 26.45
CA HIS A 38 -2.13 3.31 27.31
C HIS A 38 -1.19 4.37 27.89
N GLU A 39 -1.40 4.76 29.15
CA GLU A 39 -0.65 5.84 29.81
C GLU A 39 0.88 5.78 29.71
N PRO A 40 1.55 4.61 29.86
CA PRO A 40 3.00 4.53 29.72
C PRO A 40 3.49 4.92 28.32
N THR A 41 2.78 4.47 27.28
CA THR A 41 3.06 4.82 25.88
C THR A 41 2.83 6.31 25.63
N LEU A 42 1.74 6.85 26.17
CA LEU A 42 1.44 8.29 26.09
C LEU A 42 2.55 9.13 26.71
N LYS A 43 2.96 8.82 27.96
CA LYS A 43 4.03 9.53 28.66
C LYS A 43 5.36 9.47 27.89
N HIS A 44 5.66 8.31 27.28
CA HIS A 44 6.85 8.17 26.43
C HIS A 44 6.78 9.07 25.19
N ALA A 45 5.64 9.11 24.48
CA ALA A 45 5.43 9.96 23.32
C ALA A 45 5.54 11.46 23.69
N MET A 46 4.88 11.89 24.76
CA MET A 46 4.94 13.27 25.27
C MET A 46 6.37 13.72 25.57
N SER A 47 7.12 12.89 26.30
CA SER A 47 8.50 13.20 26.68
C SER A 47 9.42 13.25 25.45
N ARG A 48 9.29 12.29 24.54
CA ARG A 48 10.17 12.18 23.37
C ARG A 48 9.95 13.27 22.33
N PHE A 49 8.69 13.66 22.10
CA PHE A 49 8.35 14.60 21.03
C PHE A 49 7.93 15.99 21.54
N HIS A 50 7.96 16.22 22.86
CA HIS A 50 7.57 17.48 23.48
C HIS A 50 6.20 17.97 22.97
N VAL A 51 5.19 17.08 23.03
CA VAL A 51 3.82 17.32 22.54
C VAL A 51 2.83 17.13 23.68
N ALA A 52 1.71 17.86 23.64
CA ALA A 52 0.61 17.67 24.58
C ALA A 52 -0.02 16.29 24.40
N GLY A 53 -0.24 15.58 25.51
CA GLY A 53 -0.79 14.22 25.49
C GLY A 53 -2.15 14.10 26.12
N TYR A 54 -2.99 13.24 25.57
CA TYR A 54 -4.38 13.03 25.97
C TYR A 54 -4.70 11.54 26.03
N THR A 55 -5.48 11.13 27.03
CA THR A 55 -6.04 9.77 27.09
C THR A 55 -7.34 9.64 26.31
N ASP A 56 -8.04 10.76 26.06
CA ASP A 56 -9.24 10.86 25.23
C ASP A 56 -8.96 11.77 24.02
N TYR A 57 -9.06 11.21 22.82
CA TYR A 57 -8.83 11.94 21.58
C TYR A 57 -9.89 13.02 21.30
N ARG A 58 -11.10 12.86 21.83
CA ARG A 58 -12.18 13.86 21.67
C ARG A 58 -11.81 15.16 22.38
N LEU A 59 -11.29 15.02 23.62
CA LEU A 59 -10.78 16.15 24.38
C LEU A 59 -9.58 16.81 23.71
N MET A 60 -8.67 15.98 23.12
CA MET A 60 -7.55 16.49 22.33
C MET A 60 -8.04 17.38 21.17
N ILE A 61 -9.00 16.89 20.39
CA ILE A 61 -9.54 17.64 19.24
C ILE A 61 -10.16 18.96 19.71
N GLU A 62 -10.96 18.94 20.77
CA GLU A 62 -11.61 20.12 21.32
C GLU A 62 -10.64 21.19 21.83
N GLN A 63 -9.51 20.78 22.40
CA GLN A 63 -8.51 21.71 22.94
C GLN A 63 -7.49 22.19 21.92
N THR A 64 -7.17 21.32 20.94
CA THR A 64 -6.09 21.61 20.00
C THR A 64 -6.57 22.09 18.64
N HIS A 65 -7.84 21.95 18.29
CA HIS A 65 -8.42 22.35 17.00
C HIS A 65 -7.51 22.03 15.81
N PRO A 66 -7.22 20.74 15.53
CA PRO A 66 -6.33 20.34 14.44
C PRO A 66 -7.00 20.53 13.06
N ASP A 67 -6.20 20.83 12.03
CA ASP A 67 -6.63 20.85 10.63
C ASP A 67 -6.58 19.45 10.01
N LEU A 68 -5.70 18.58 10.55
CA LEU A 68 -5.46 17.20 10.13
C LEU A 68 -5.30 16.30 11.35
N VAL A 69 -5.94 15.15 11.32
CA VAL A 69 -5.74 14.09 12.32
C VAL A 69 -5.21 12.83 11.63
N ALA A 70 -4.06 12.34 12.08
CA ALA A 70 -3.58 11.01 11.71
C ALA A 70 -4.22 9.95 12.62
N VAL A 71 -4.97 9.03 12.05
CA VAL A 71 -5.64 7.92 12.73
C VAL A 71 -4.76 6.67 12.59
N VAL A 72 -4.03 6.34 13.66
CA VAL A 72 -2.99 5.29 13.71
C VAL A 72 -3.29 4.30 14.85
N VAL A 73 -4.55 3.95 14.96
CA VAL A 73 -5.08 3.00 15.94
C VAL A 73 -5.19 1.59 15.32
N PRO A 74 -5.51 0.53 16.08
CA PRO A 74 -5.86 -0.76 15.48
C PRO A 74 -7.01 -0.66 14.48
N THR A 75 -6.96 -1.43 13.40
CA THR A 75 -7.90 -1.34 12.26
C THR A 75 -9.38 -1.35 12.66
N HIS A 76 -9.73 -2.11 13.69
CA HIS A 76 -11.13 -2.19 14.16
C HIS A 76 -11.67 -0.90 14.76
N LEU A 77 -10.81 0.08 15.05
CA LEU A 77 -11.16 1.40 15.56
C LEU A 77 -11.10 2.49 14.48
N HIS A 78 -10.58 2.20 13.27
CA HIS A 78 -10.41 3.19 12.20
C HIS A 78 -11.73 3.90 11.89
N SER A 79 -12.81 3.13 11.67
CA SER A 79 -14.10 3.68 11.29
C SER A 79 -14.69 4.58 12.39
N GLU A 80 -14.73 4.13 13.65
CA GLU A 80 -15.28 4.92 14.75
C GLU A 80 -14.53 6.24 14.94
N VAL A 81 -13.19 6.14 15.00
CA VAL A 81 -12.35 7.32 15.25
C VAL A 81 -12.41 8.29 14.08
N ALA A 82 -12.28 7.79 12.84
CA ALA A 82 -12.30 8.65 11.66
C ALA A 82 -13.66 9.32 11.44
N LEU A 83 -14.79 8.61 11.66
CA LEU A 83 -16.13 9.20 11.60
C LEU A 83 -16.26 10.37 12.58
N ASN A 84 -15.78 10.20 13.81
CA ASN A 84 -15.85 11.23 14.83
C ASN A 84 -15.03 12.48 14.47
N VAL A 85 -13.88 12.30 13.81
CA VAL A 85 -13.02 13.40 13.33
C VAL A 85 -13.66 14.10 12.12
N LEU A 86 -14.09 13.32 11.12
CA LEU A 86 -14.70 13.82 9.88
C LEU A 86 -16.01 14.58 10.14
N ASP A 87 -16.84 14.12 11.10
CA ASP A 87 -18.09 14.79 11.47
C ASP A 87 -17.89 16.22 11.99
N ARG A 88 -16.69 16.54 12.47
CA ARG A 88 -16.25 17.89 12.86
C ARG A 88 -15.67 18.71 11.71
N GLY A 89 -15.65 18.18 10.48
CA GLY A 89 -15.08 18.85 9.31
C GLY A 89 -13.55 18.84 9.28
N ILE A 90 -12.90 17.94 10.02
CA ILE A 90 -11.44 17.85 10.12
C ILE A 90 -10.94 16.80 9.13
N ASN A 91 -9.88 17.12 8.39
CA ASN A 91 -9.23 16.17 7.47
C ASN A 91 -8.56 15.01 8.22
N VAL A 92 -8.52 13.83 7.59
CA VAL A 92 -7.91 12.66 8.19
C VAL A 92 -6.86 12.02 7.27
N LEU A 93 -5.79 11.52 7.88
CA LEU A 93 -4.90 10.51 7.31
C LEU A 93 -5.14 9.22 8.09
N ILE A 94 -5.73 8.22 7.46
CA ILE A 94 -6.04 6.93 8.09
C ILE A 94 -4.98 5.91 7.68
N GLU A 95 -4.36 5.21 8.64
CA GLU A 95 -3.47 4.09 8.32
C GLU A 95 -4.22 2.97 7.57
N LYS A 96 -3.47 2.25 6.76
CA LYS A 96 -4.01 1.11 6.02
C LYS A 96 -4.33 -0.07 6.94
N PRO A 97 -5.36 -0.87 6.60
CA PRO A 97 -6.40 -0.61 5.62
C PRO A 97 -7.32 0.52 6.08
N ILE A 98 -7.98 1.20 5.14
CA ILE A 98 -8.87 2.33 5.48
C ILE A 98 -9.88 1.98 6.57
N THR A 99 -10.50 0.81 6.49
CA THR A 99 -11.45 0.23 7.47
C THR A 99 -11.40 -1.31 7.41
N ARG A 100 -12.22 -1.97 8.23
CA ARG A 100 -12.41 -3.44 8.17
C ARG A 100 -13.34 -3.87 7.04
N THR A 101 -14.40 -3.10 6.79
CA THR A 101 -15.45 -3.45 5.82
C THR A 101 -15.65 -2.34 4.79
N ILE A 102 -16.20 -2.70 3.65
CA ILE A 102 -16.55 -1.77 2.57
C ILE A 102 -17.61 -0.77 3.05
N GLU A 103 -18.59 -1.22 3.83
CA GLU A 103 -19.66 -0.39 4.36
C GLU A 103 -19.11 0.71 5.28
N GLU A 104 -18.17 0.35 6.15
CA GLU A 104 -17.46 1.32 6.99
C GLU A 104 -16.73 2.38 6.14
N ALA A 105 -16.02 1.96 5.08
CA ALA A 105 -15.31 2.88 4.19
C ALA A 105 -16.28 3.82 3.44
N LEU A 106 -17.40 3.28 2.93
CA LEU A 106 -18.43 4.08 2.28
C LEU A 106 -19.04 5.12 3.23
N ALA A 107 -19.26 4.77 4.49
CA ALA A 107 -19.74 5.72 5.50
C ALA A 107 -18.73 6.87 5.76
N LEU A 108 -17.42 6.55 5.78
CA LEU A 108 -16.37 7.59 5.89
C LEU A 108 -16.39 8.53 4.68
N LEU A 109 -16.46 8.00 3.46
CA LEU A 109 -16.51 8.80 2.24
C LEU A 109 -17.74 9.72 2.21
N GLN A 110 -18.89 9.19 2.62
CA GLN A 110 -20.12 9.95 2.68
C GLN A 110 -20.03 11.14 3.66
N ILE A 111 -19.57 10.90 4.89
CA ILE A 111 -19.45 11.97 5.88
C ILE A 111 -18.38 13.00 5.47
N ALA A 112 -17.26 12.57 4.91
CA ALA A 112 -16.23 13.46 4.39
C ALA A 112 -16.79 14.41 3.32
N SER A 113 -17.56 13.88 2.37
CA SER A 113 -18.22 14.67 1.34
C SER A 113 -19.23 15.69 1.93
N ILE A 114 -20.05 15.27 2.91
CA ILE A 114 -21.03 16.16 3.57
C ILE A 114 -20.34 17.28 4.32
N ARG A 115 -19.20 17.02 4.98
CA ARG A 115 -18.48 17.98 5.81
C ARG A 115 -17.42 18.77 5.04
N GLY A 116 -17.16 18.47 3.77
CA GLY A 116 -16.09 19.07 2.98
C GLY A 116 -14.68 18.72 3.49
N ALA A 117 -14.53 17.62 4.23
CA ALA A 117 -13.27 17.12 4.74
C ALA A 117 -12.63 16.14 3.75
N ARG A 118 -11.31 15.96 3.82
CA ARG A 118 -10.57 15.04 2.97
C ARG A 118 -10.11 13.81 3.74
N ILE A 119 -10.11 12.69 3.06
CA ILE A 119 -9.53 11.44 3.54
C ILE A 119 -8.28 11.13 2.72
N ALA A 120 -7.13 11.03 3.39
CA ALA A 120 -5.94 10.38 2.88
C ALA A 120 -5.81 8.99 3.51
N VAL A 121 -5.25 8.03 2.78
CA VAL A 121 -5.02 6.67 3.29
C VAL A 121 -3.54 6.34 3.24
N GLY A 122 -3.03 5.70 4.28
CA GLY A 122 -1.62 5.37 4.53
C GLY A 122 -1.03 4.32 3.58
N HIS A 123 -1.29 4.40 2.27
CA HIS A 123 -0.60 3.59 1.28
C HIS A 123 0.75 4.22 0.93
N VAL A 124 1.62 4.25 1.92
CA VAL A 124 2.91 4.95 1.93
C VAL A 124 3.85 4.57 0.77
N GLU A 125 3.71 3.36 0.19
CA GLU A 125 4.56 2.91 -0.93
C GLU A 125 4.30 3.68 -2.24
N ARG A 126 3.16 4.36 -2.42
CA ARG A 126 2.98 5.30 -3.55
C ARG A 126 3.97 6.46 -3.50
N PHE A 127 4.41 6.83 -2.31
CA PHE A 127 5.38 7.91 -2.08
C PHE A 127 6.83 7.40 -2.06
N ASN A 128 7.06 6.10 -2.28
CA ASN A 128 8.40 5.57 -2.42
C ASN A 128 9.07 6.19 -3.65
N PRO A 129 10.24 6.83 -3.51
CA PRO A 129 10.91 7.50 -4.62
C PRO A 129 11.11 6.64 -5.86
N ALA A 130 11.29 5.32 -5.70
CA ALA A 130 11.39 4.40 -6.82
C ALA A 130 10.04 4.27 -7.57
N VAL A 131 8.91 4.26 -6.86
CA VAL A 131 7.56 4.22 -7.46
C VAL A 131 7.25 5.54 -8.17
N VAL A 132 7.59 6.68 -7.54
CA VAL A 132 7.40 8.01 -8.13
C VAL A 132 8.20 8.14 -9.44
N GLU A 133 9.47 7.73 -9.43
CA GLU A 133 10.31 7.75 -10.63
C GLU A 133 9.79 6.80 -11.71
N LEU A 134 9.38 5.58 -11.33
CA LEU A 134 8.77 4.64 -12.25
C LEU A 134 7.52 5.23 -12.92
N LYS A 135 6.57 5.79 -12.16
CA LYS A 135 5.35 6.41 -12.72
C LYS A 135 5.71 7.54 -13.69
N ARG A 136 6.72 8.35 -13.33
CA ARG A 136 7.24 9.40 -14.21
C ARG A 136 7.74 8.84 -15.55
N GLN A 137 8.52 7.76 -15.53
CA GLN A 137 9.04 7.11 -16.75
C GLN A 137 7.92 6.53 -17.63
N LEU A 138 6.91 5.92 -16.98
CA LEU A 138 5.75 5.39 -17.69
C LEU A 138 4.94 6.50 -18.38
N LEU A 139 4.74 7.64 -17.71
CA LEU A 139 4.07 8.80 -18.28
C LEU A 139 4.84 9.40 -19.49
N TYR A 140 6.17 9.30 -19.50
CA TYR A 140 7.00 9.66 -20.65
C TYR A 140 7.00 8.60 -21.77
N GLY A 141 6.27 7.50 -21.61
CA GLY A 141 6.17 6.44 -22.60
C GLY A 141 7.44 5.59 -22.75
N ALA A 142 8.31 5.56 -21.71
CA ALA A 142 9.57 4.82 -21.75
C ALA A 142 9.37 3.31 -21.95
N LEU A 143 8.26 2.73 -21.46
CA LEU A 143 7.94 1.32 -21.59
C LEU A 143 7.17 0.96 -22.86
N GLY A 144 6.48 1.92 -23.49
CA GLY A 144 5.46 1.65 -24.48
C GLY A 144 4.21 1.03 -23.87
N GLN A 145 3.54 0.12 -24.58
CA GLN A 145 2.41 -0.63 -24.03
C GLN A 145 2.86 -1.52 -22.89
N MET A 146 2.17 -1.43 -21.75
CA MET A 146 2.40 -2.31 -20.59
C MET A 146 1.69 -3.64 -20.81
N PHE A 147 2.36 -4.75 -20.51
CA PHE A 147 1.80 -6.10 -20.63
C PHE A 147 1.54 -6.74 -19.30
N HIS A 148 2.50 -6.61 -18.36
CA HIS A 148 2.52 -7.41 -17.15
C HIS A 148 3.21 -6.68 -16.00
N LEU A 149 2.66 -6.88 -14.79
CA LEU A 149 3.18 -6.43 -13.50
C LEU A 149 3.42 -7.63 -12.60
N HIS A 150 4.56 -7.71 -11.94
CA HIS A 150 4.82 -8.76 -10.95
C HIS A 150 5.40 -8.16 -9.68
N ALA A 151 4.62 -8.17 -8.60
CA ALA A 151 5.05 -7.77 -7.27
C ALA A 151 5.51 -8.98 -6.47
N ARG A 152 6.68 -8.86 -5.85
CA ARG A 152 7.25 -9.82 -4.91
C ARG A 152 7.46 -9.15 -3.56
N ARG A 153 6.62 -9.52 -2.58
CA ARG A 153 6.71 -9.00 -1.21
C ARG A 153 6.82 -10.17 -0.24
N ILE A 154 8.01 -10.70 -0.14
CA ILE A 154 8.34 -11.92 0.59
C ILE A 154 9.35 -11.63 1.71
N GLY A 155 9.32 -12.43 2.78
CA GLY A 155 10.25 -12.24 3.89
C GLY A 155 10.01 -13.19 5.06
N PRO A 156 10.79 -13.07 6.14
CA PRO A 156 10.59 -13.88 7.33
C PRO A 156 9.33 -13.47 8.09
N PHE A 157 8.75 -14.43 8.81
CA PHE A 157 7.57 -14.22 9.65
C PHE A 157 7.82 -13.15 10.72
N PRO A 158 6.99 -12.09 10.80
CA PRO A 158 7.12 -11.04 11.81
C PRO A 158 6.37 -11.43 13.10
N PRO A 159 7.03 -11.80 14.21
CA PRO A 159 6.37 -12.32 15.43
C PRO A 159 5.38 -11.35 16.08
N ARG A 160 5.46 -10.07 15.73
CA ARG A 160 4.58 -9.01 16.26
C ARG A 160 3.17 -9.02 15.65
N ILE A 161 2.99 -9.60 14.45
CA ILE A 161 1.70 -9.64 13.73
C ILE A 161 1.00 -10.94 14.12
N ARG A 162 -0.24 -10.83 14.66
CA ARG A 162 -0.99 -11.98 15.16
C ARG A 162 -2.46 -12.01 14.73
N ASP A 163 -2.97 -10.93 14.17
CA ASP A 163 -4.39 -10.67 13.96
C ASP A 163 -4.79 -10.54 12.49
N VAL A 164 -3.81 -10.45 11.57
CA VAL A 164 -4.05 -10.30 10.14
C VAL A 164 -3.13 -11.21 9.33
N GLY A 165 -3.56 -11.60 8.12
CA GLY A 165 -2.76 -12.37 7.15
C GLY A 165 -2.01 -11.49 6.16
N VAL A 166 -1.20 -12.14 5.33
CA VAL A 166 -0.38 -11.47 4.31
C VAL A 166 -1.20 -10.73 3.26
N THR A 167 -2.44 -11.18 3.00
CA THR A 167 -3.34 -10.55 2.03
C THR A 167 -3.67 -9.12 2.44
N LEU A 168 -4.05 -8.92 3.70
CA LEU A 168 -4.41 -7.61 4.20
C LEU A 168 -3.19 -6.77 4.58
N ASP A 169 -2.18 -7.38 5.24
CA ASP A 169 -1.02 -6.63 5.71
C ASP A 169 -0.03 -6.27 4.60
N LEU A 170 0.27 -7.21 3.71
CA LEU A 170 1.31 -7.04 2.69
C LEU A 170 0.75 -6.73 1.31
N ALA A 171 -0.19 -7.55 0.80
CA ALA A 171 -0.65 -7.43 -0.58
C ALA A 171 -1.38 -6.11 -0.85
N SER A 172 -2.01 -5.51 0.16
CA SER A 172 -2.65 -4.19 0.04
C SER A 172 -1.71 -3.10 -0.47
N HIS A 173 -0.44 -3.11 -0.07
CA HIS A 173 0.56 -2.17 -0.58
C HIS A 173 0.85 -2.36 -2.07
N ASP A 174 1.00 -3.63 -2.50
CA ASP A 174 1.32 -3.93 -3.90
C ASP A 174 0.13 -3.73 -4.81
N ILE A 175 -1.08 -4.05 -4.34
CA ILE A 175 -2.33 -3.78 -5.06
C ILE A 175 -2.49 -2.27 -5.31
N ASP A 176 -2.26 -1.44 -4.30
CA ASP A 176 -2.32 0.00 -4.43
C ASP A 176 -1.32 0.53 -5.46
N VAL A 177 -0.05 0.11 -5.36
CA VAL A 177 1.00 0.53 -6.30
C VAL A 177 0.70 0.01 -7.71
N MET A 178 0.22 -1.23 -7.87
CA MET A 178 -0.13 -1.79 -9.18
C MET A 178 -1.26 -0.99 -9.85
N ARG A 179 -2.35 -0.65 -9.12
CA ARG A 179 -3.41 0.22 -9.64
C ARG A 179 -2.88 1.57 -10.09
N TYR A 180 -2.07 2.20 -9.23
CA TYR A 180 -1.46 3.49 -9.51
C TYR A 180 -0.55 3.47 -10.75
N VAL A 181 0.27 2.43 -10.89
CA VAL A 181 1.23 2.28 -11.99
C VAL A 181 0.53 1.90 -13.29
N ALA A 182 -0.41 0.95 -13.24
CA ALA A 182 -1.19 0.52 -14.42
C ALA A 182 -2.15 1.60 -14.93
N ASP A 183 -2.48 2.59 -14.11
CA ASP A 183 -3.48 3.63 -14.40
C ASP A 183 -4.84 3.03 -14.81
N ALA A 184 -5.23 1.95 -14.12
CA ALA A 184 -6.41 1.16 -14.43
C ALA A 184 -6.96 0.47 -13.18
N GLU A 185 -8.27 0.17 -13.20
CA GLU A 185 -8.92 -0.58 -12.13
C GLU A 185 -8.77 -2.09 -12.36
N VAL A 186 -8.83 -2.86 -11.28
CA VAL A 186 -8.83 -4.32 -11.32
C VAL A 186 -10.24 -4.81 -11.64
N GLU A 187 -10.38 -5.61 -12.70
CA GLU A 187 -11.63 -6.17 -13.18
C GLU A 187 -11.89 -7.58 -12.64
N HIS A 188 -10.83 -8.42 -12.64
CA HIS A 188 -10.92 -9.81 -12.16
C HIS A 188 -9.73 -10.14 -11.27
N VAL A 189 -9.99 -10.99 -10.27
CA VAL A 189 -8.97 -11.51 -9.37
C VAL A 189 -9.06 -13.03 -9.25
N TYR A 190 -7.90 -13.67 -9.06
CA TYR A 190 -7.80 -15.07 -8.66
C TYR A 190 -6.66 -15.22 -7.66
N ALA A 191 -6.87 -15.98 -6.59
CA ALA A 191 -5.84 -16.17 -5.57
C ALA A 191 -5.84 -17.59 -4.99
N GLN A 192 -4.65 -18.00 -4.55
CA GLN A 192 -4.43 -19.15 -3.68
C GLN A 192 -3.69 -18.69 -2.43
N THR A 193 -4.19 -19.08 -1.27
CA THR A 193 -3.53 -18.81 0.01
C THR A 193 -3.19 -20.09 0.74
N GLN A 194 -2.18 -20.02 1.58
CA GLN A 194 -1.82 -21.09 2.50
C GLN A 194 -1.49 -20.53 3.87
N ARG A 195 -1.66 -21.39 4.89
CA ARG A 195 -1.26 -21.15 6.27
C ARG A 195 -0.26 -22.24 6.69
N ARG A 196 0.97 -21.87 6.99
CA ARG A 196 2.06 -22.78 7.31
C ARG A 196 2.65 -22.54 8.70
N VAL A 197 2.88 -21.28 9.06
CA VAL A 197 3.54 -20.84 10.29
C VAL A 197 2.59 -20.04 11.18
N HIS A 198 1.76 -19.19 10.60
CA HIS A 198 0.80 -18.38 11.35
C HIS A 198 -0.29 -19.27 11.99
N SER A 199 -0.71 -18.90 13.22
CA SER A 199 -1.67 -19.71 13.98
C SER A 199 -3.11 -19.64 13.41
N THR A 200 -3.52 -18.49 12.89
CA THR A 200 -4.91 -18.21 12.52
C THR A 200 -5.11 -17.70 11.11
N CYS A 201 -4.15 -16.93 10.56
CA CYS A 201 -4.27 -16.27 9.26
C CYS A 201 -3.34 -16.90 8.21
N GLU A 202 -3.57 -16.59 6.93
CA GLU A 202 -2.71 -17.00 5.83
C GLU A 202 -1.35 -16.28 5.89
N ASP A 203 -0.28 -17.00 5.57
CA ASP A 203 1.10 -16.52 5.53
C ASP A 203 1.75 -16.64 4.15
N LEU A 204 0.97 -17.10 3.15
CA LEU A 204 1.30 -17.13 1.73
C LEU A 204 0.06 -16.76 0.92
N LEU A 205 0.26 -15.85 -0.06
CA LEU A 205 -0.69 -15.50 -1.11
C LEU A 205 0.02 -15.52 -2.46
N LEU A 206 -0.53 -16.26 -3.41
CA LEU A 206 -0.24 -16.12 -4.83
C LEU A 206 -1.52 -15.62 -5.52
N GLY A 207 -1.44 -14.48 -6.19
CA GLY A 207 -2.61 -13.82 -6.78
C GLY A 207 -2.40 -13.42 -8.23
N LEU A 208 -3.48 -13.44 -9.00
CA LEU A 208 -3.57 -12.88 -10.36
C LEU A 208 -4.62 -11.77 -10.36
N LEU A 209 -4.27 -10.65 -10.98
CA LEU A 209 -5.14 -9.49 -11.19
C LEU A 209 -5.24 -9.25 -12.70
N ARG A 210 -6.45 -9.05 -13.22
CA ARG A 210 -6.66 -8.51 -14.56
C ARG A 210 -7.17 -7.10 -14.45
N PHE A 211 -6.49 -6.19 -15.11
CA PHE A 211 -6.85 -4.78 -15.16
C PHE A 211 -7.76 -4.48 -16.36
N THR A 212 -8.56 -3.42 -16.28
CA THR A 212 -9.48 -2.97 -17.33
C THR A 212 -8.79 -2.58 -18.63
N ASN A 213 -7.48 -2.37 -18.62
CA ASN A 213 -6.64 -2.10 -19.80
C ASN A 213 -5.88 -3.34 -20.32
N ASP A 214 -6.36 -4.54 -19.98
CA ASP A 214 -5.81 -5.84 -20.35
C ASP A 214 -4.45 -6.20 -19.73
N VAL A 215 -3.88 -5.36 -18.89
CA VAL A 215 -2.64 -5.65 -18.15
C VAL A 215 -2.91 -6.78 -17.13
N ILE A 216 -1.94 -7.68 -16.96
CA ILE A 216 -1.99 -8.77 -15.97
C ILE A 216 -1.05 -8.44 -14.83
N GLY A 217 -1.57 -8.49 -13.60
CA GLY A 217 -0.80 -8.38 -12.37
C GLY A 217 -0.59 -9.74 -11.70
N VAL A 218 0.60 -9.97 -11.16
CA VAL A 218 0.93 -11.15 -10.34
C VAL A 218 1.37 -10.70 -8.96
N LEU A 219 0.80 -11.31 -7.93
CA LEU A 219 1.17 -11.12 -6.53
C LEU A 219 1.87 -12.36 -6.00
N ASP A 220 3.10 -12.23 -5.53
CA ASP A 220 3.84 -13.23 -4.74
C ASP A 220 4.15 -12.62 -3.37
N VAL A 221 3.34 -13.01 -2.39
CA VAL A 221 3.38 -12.39 -1.05
C VAL A 221 3.45 -13.47 0.02
N ASN A 222 4.47 -13.42 0.88
CA ASN A 222 4.56 -14.38 1.97
C ASN A 222 5.46 -13.94 3.13
N TRP A 223 5.28 -14.64 4.27
CA TRP A 223 6.13 -14.58 5.45
C TRP A 223 6.94 -15.86 5.66
N LEU A 224 7.26 -16.60 4.59
CA LEU A 224 7.87 -17.94 4.66
C LEU A 224 9.32 -17.96 4.21
N THR A 225 9.83 -16.88 3.63
CA THR A 225 11.19 -16.81 3.09
C THR A 225 12.18 -16.19 4.08
N PRO A 226 13.43 -16.69 4.15
CA PRO A 226 14.43 -16.14 5.09
C PRO A 226 14.93 -14.77 4.69
N THR A 227 14.85 -14.41 3.42
CA THR A 227 15.33 -13.14 2.87
C THR A 227 14.18 -12.21 2.58
N LYS A 228 14.30 -10.94 3.01
CA LYS A 228 13.31 -9.90 2.73
C LYS A 228 13.50 -9.35 1.32
N ILE A 229 12.51 -9.55 0.45
CA ILE A 229 12.44 -9.01 -0.92
C ILE A 229 11.19 -8.13 -1.03
N ARG A 230 11.35 -6.97 -1.65
CA ARG A 230 10.30 -5.99 -1.94
C ARG A 230 10.57 -5.41 -3.31
N GLU A 231 9.98 -6.00 -4.35
CA GLU A 231 10.27 -5.67 -5.74
C GLU A 231 8.99 -5.63 -6.56
N LEU A 232 8.98 -4.77 -7.59
CA LEU A 232 7.98 -4.78 -8.64
C LEU A 232 8.70 -4.80 -9.99
N THR A 233 8.34 -5.76 -10.82
CA THR A 233 8.78 -5.86 -12.20
C THR A 233 7.63 -5.47 -13.13
N ILE A 234 7.91 -4.69 -14.16
CA ILE A 234 6.91 -4.25 -15.14
C ILE A 234 7.47 -4.50 -16.53
N THR A 235 6.79 -5.34 -17.29
CA THR A 235 7.18 -5.71 -18.65
C THR A 235 6.27 -5.02 -19.66
N GLY A 236 6.84 -4.52 -20.73
CA GLY A 236 6.10 -3.88 -21.81
C GLY A 236 6.84 -3.94 -23.15
N GLU A 237 6.33 -3.20 -24.11
CA GLU A 237 6.76 -3.22 -25.51
C GLU A 237 8.26 -2.92 -25.69
N LYS A 238 8.80 -1.94 -24.93
CA LYS A 238 10.17 -1.45 -25.11
C LYS A 238 11.19 -2.05 -24.14
N GLY A 239 10.74 -2.87 -23.18
CA GLY A 239 11.62 -3.44 -22.18
C GLY A 239 10.94 -3.81 -20.87
N MET A 240 11.74 -3.80 -19.80
CA MET A 240 11.29 -4.16 -18.47
C MET A 240 11.84 -3.20 -17.42
N PHE A 241 10.98 -2.66 -16.58
CA PHE A 241 11.41 -2.00 -15.35
C PHE A 241 11.48 -3.01 -14.20
N LEU A 242 12.51 -2.87 -13.36
CA LEU A 242 12.61 -3.49 -12.05
C LEU A 242 12.81 -2.39 -11.00
N ILE A 243 11.92 -2.32 -10.01
CA ILE A 243 12.10 -1.45 -8.86
C ILE A 243 12.31 -2.27 -7.59
N ASN A 244 13.20 -1.79 -6.73
CA ASN A 244 13.41 -2.31 -5.39
C ASN A 244 12.98 -1.25 -4.37
N TYR A 245 11.93 -1.56 -3.60
CA TYR A 245 11.37 -0.61 -2.63
C TYR A 245 12.31 -0.35 -1.45
N LEU A 246 13.11 -1.36 -1.05
CA LEU A 246 13.99 -1.24 0.11
C LEU A 246 15.21 -0.36 -0.18
N THR A 247 15.78 -0.50 -1.37
CA THR A 247 16.95 0.28 -1.80
C THR A 247 16.56 1.54 -2.55
N GLN A 248 15.28 1.69 -2.91
CA GLN A 248 14.75 2.77 -3.74
C GLN A 248 15.52 2.89 -5.06
N GLU A 249 15.71 1.77 -5.73
CA GLU A 249 16.42 1.68 -7.00
C GLU A 249 15.46 1.33 -8.13
N VAL A 250 15.74 1.87 -9.30
CA VAL A 250 14.97 1.65 -10.53
C VAL A 250 15.95 1.27 -11.64
N TYR A 251 15.71 0.11 -12.24
CA TYR A 251 16.45 -0.40 -13.38
C TYR A 251 15.51 -0.53 -14.58
N PHE A 252 15.99 -0.15 -15.75
CA PHE A 252 15.30 -0.36 -17.01
C PHE A 252 16.16 -1.23 -17.92
N TYR A 253 15.64 -2.38 -18.30
CA TYR A 253 16.24 -3.32 -19.24
C TYR A 253 15.59 -3.07 -20.60
N VAL A 254 16.35 -2.53 -21.53
CA VAL A 254 15.86 -2.19 -22.89
C VAL A 254 15.83 -3.46 -23.72
N ASN A 255 14.75 -3.66 -24.50
CA ASN A 255 14.72 -4.75 -25.48
C ASN A 255 15.74 -4.47 -26.58
N ASP A 256 16.56 -5.46 -26.93
CA ASP A 256 17.41 -5.44 -28.10
C ASP A 256 16.91 -6.47 -29.12
N TYR A 257 16.81 -6.04 -30.35
CA TYR A 257 16.36 -6.85 -31.48
C TYR A 257 17.55 -7.27 -32.38
N THR A 258 18.78 -7.06 -31.92
CA THR A 258 19.98 -7.40 -32.69
C THR A 258 20.10 -8.92 -32.80
N PRO A 259 20.24 -9.47 -34.02
CA PRO A 259 20.41 -10.90 -34.20
C PRO A 259 21.66 -11.38 -33.48
N THR A 260 21.52 -12.32 -32.55
CA THR A 260 22.68 -12.95 -31.91
C THR A 260 23.48 -13.78 -32.95
N THR A 261 24.80 -13.79 -32.81
CA THR A 261 25.70 -14.59 -33.70
C THR A 261 25.63 -16.10 -33.44
N TRP A 262 24.85 -16.54 -32.46
CA TRP A 262 24.70 -17.97 -32.11
C TRP A 262 23.47 -18.53 -32.84
N ASP A 263 23.70 -19.31 -33.89
CA ASP A 263 22.65 -19.88 -34.74
C ASP A 263 21.60 -20.72 -33.99
N THR A 264 21.99 -21.36 -32.91
CA THR A 264 21.07 -22.17 -32.05
C THR A 264 20.10 -21.32 -31.23
N LEU A 265 20.46 -20.09 -30.87
CA LEU A 265 19.61 -19.17 -30.12
C LEU A 265 18.76 -18.28 -31.02
N ARG A 266 19.14 -18.07 -32.29
CA ARG A 266 18.36 -17.33 -33.28
C ARG A 266 16.94 -17.86 -33.50
N SER A 267 16.75 -19.17 -33.34
CA SER A 267 15.43 -19.80 -33.48
C SER A 267 14.57 -19.70 -32.21
N LEU A 268 15.14 -19.27 -31.06
CA LEU A 268 14.49 -19.28 -29.77
C LEU A 268 14.15 -17.87 -29.22
N THR A 269 14.77 -16.81 -29.75
CA THR A 269 14.62 -15.48 -29.16
C THR A 269 14.34 -14.40 -30.20
N GLY A 270 13.09 -13.91 -30.23
CA GLY A 270 12.73 -12.69 -30.96
C GLY A 270 13.24 -11.41 -30.27
N VAL A 271 13.65 -11.48 -29.01
CA VAL A 271 14.13 -10.36 -28.18
C VAL A 271 15.36 -10.84 -27.41
N SER A 272 16.47 -10.09 -27.47
CA SER A 272 17.67 -10.30 -26.67
C SER A 272 17.77 -9.28 -25.56
N GLU A 273 18.60 -9.58 -24.56
CA GLU A 273 18.93 -8.65 -23.48
C GLU A 273 19.73 -7.48 -24.06
N GLY A 274 19.16 -6.28 -23.96
CA GLY A 274 19.79 -5.05 -24.38
C GLY A 274 20.53 -4.36 -23.22
N THR A 275 20.59 -3.04 -23.29
CA THR A 275 21.27 -2.23 -22.28
C THR A 275 20.45 -2.17 -20.98
N MET A 276 21.10 -2.44 -19.85
CA MET A 276 20.54 -2.16 -18.53
C MET A 276 20.90 -0.73 -18.10
N ILE A 277 19.88 0.06 -17.76
CA ILE A 277 20.02 1.45 -17.32
C ILE A 277 19.55 1.54 -15.88
N ARG A 278 20.45 1.93 -14.97
CA ARG A 278 20.07 2.31 -13.60
C ARG A 278 19.68 3.78 -13.58
N LEU A 279 18.43 4.07 -13.22
CA LEU A 279 17.94 5.44 -13.13
C LEU A 279 18.43 6.11 -11.84
N LYS A 280 18.67 7.41 -11.91
CA LYS A 280 19.01 8.21 -10.72
C LYS A 280 17.72 8.52 -9.96
N VAL A 281 17.61 7.99 -8.75
CA VAL A 281 16.52 8.25 -7.81
C VAL A 281 17.06 9.04 -6.62
N GLN A 282 16.42 10.16 -6.30
CA GLN A 282 16.71 10.89 -5.07
C GLN A 282 15.97 10.20 -3.92
N LYS A 283 16.72 9.51 -3.08
CA LYS A 283 16.18 8.76 -1.94
C LYS A 283 15.58 9.70 -0.90
N ALA A 284 14.41 9.33 -0.38
CA ALA A 284 13.71 10.06 0.67
C ALA A 284 12.86 9.09 1.50
N GLU A 285 12.41 9.52 2.66
CA GLU A 285 11.51 8.74 3.50
C GLU A 285 10.07 8.82 2.97
N PRO A 286 9.44 7.68 2.56
CA PRO A 286 8.10 7.70 1.99
C PRO A 286 7.04 8.33 2.89
N LEU A 287 7.07 8.07 4.21
CA LEU A 287 6.12 8.65 5.17
C LEU A 287 6.24 10.19 5.26
N GLN A 288 7.45 10.73 5.10
CA GLN A 288 7.65 12.17 5.05
C GLN A 288 7.03 12.77 3.78
N LEU A 289 7.22 12.10 2.63
CA LEU A 289 6.64 12.52 1.35
C LEU A 289 5.11 12.43 1.36
N GLU A 290 4.54 11.41 2.01
CA GLU A 290 3.10 11.27 2.21
C GLU A 290 2.54 12.46 2.99
N TYR A 291 3.15 12.83 4.13
CA TYR A 291 2.74 14.02 4.85
C TYR A 291 2.90 15.31 4.05
N GLN A 292 3.96 15.44 3.25
CA GLN A 292 4.13 16.60 2.36
C GLN A 292 2.97 16.71 1.37
N ASP A 293 2.53 15.59 0.78
CA ASP A 293 1.39 15.58 -0.13
C ASP A 293 0.09 15.94 0.57
N VAL A 294 -0.22 15.30 1.71
CA VAL A 294 -1.47 15.54 2.47
C VAL A 294 -1.56 16.99 2.94
N ILE A 295 -0.47 17.55 3.49
CA ILE A 295 -0.40 18.93 3.94
C ILE A 295 -0.58 19.89 2.76
N THR A 296 0.09 19.63 1.63
CA THR A 296 -0.05 20.42 0.42
C THR A 296 -1.47 20.33 -0.14
N ALA A 297 -2.07 19.14 -0.11
CA ALA A 297 -3.47 18.95 -0.54
C ALA A 297 -4.46 19.79 0.28
N ILE A 298 -4.23 19.91 1.59
CA ILE A 298 -5.05 20.77 2.47
C ILE A 298 -4.83 22.25 2.13
N VAL A 299 -3.59 22.68 1.95
CA VAL A 299 -3.26 24.09 1.68
C VAL A 299 -3.78 24.55 0.31
N ASP A 300 -3.64 23.69 -0.70
CA ASP A 300 -3.99 23.98 -2.10
C ASP A 300 -5.45 23.61 -2.44
N ASP A 301 -6.24 23.19 -1.46
CA ASP A 301 -7.64 22.79 -1.59
C ASP A 301 -7.86 21.71 -2.68
N ARG A 302 -6.95 20.74 -2.78
CA ARG A 302 -7.02 19.58 -3.70
C ARG A 302 -7.19 18.24 -2.98
N LEU A 303 -7.52 17.19 -3.71
CA LEU A 303 -7.49 15.84 -3.14
C LEU A 303 -6.04 15.38 -2.88
N PRO A 304 -5.80 14.56 -1.84
CA PRO A 304 -4.52 13.91 -1.61
C PRO A 304 -4.24 12.88 -2.73
N THR A 305 -2.97 12.60 -2.98
CA THR A 305 -2.54 11.62 -4.00
C THR A 305 -3.07 10.21 -3.72
N VAL A 306 -3.23 9.86 -2.45
CA VAL A 306 -3.89 8.62 -2.02
C VAL A 306 -5.16 9.00 -1.30
N SER A 307 -6.28 8.89 -2.01
CA SER A 307 -7.60 9.29 -1.51
C SER A 307 -8.30 8.19 -0.72
N GLY A 308 -9.42 8.53 -0.12
CA GLY A 308 -10.31 7.56 0.53
C GLY A 308 -10.88 6.54 -0.48
N GLU A 309 -11.15 6.98 -1.72
CA GLU A 309 -11.60 6.13 -2.81
C GLU A 309 -10.54 5.10 -3.21
N ASP A 310 -9.26 5.48 -3.21
CA ASP A 310 -8.15 4.54 -3.41
C ASP A 310 -8.12 3.48 -2.31
N GLY A 311 -8.24 3.90 -1.05
CA GLY A 311 -8.30 2.98 0.08
C GLY A 311 -9.47 2.00 -0.01
N LEU A 312 -10.67 2.48 -0.41
CA LEU A 312 -11.84 1.64 -0.65
C LEU A 312 -11.61 0.66 -1.80
N ALA A 313 -11.00 1.10 -2.91
CA ALA A 313 -10.72 0.24 -4.06
C ALA A 313 -9.76 -0.89 -3.69
N VAL A 314 -8.69 -0.59 -2.95
CA VAL A 314 -7.75 -1.60 -2.44
C VAL A 314 -8.45 -2.58 -1.50
N LEU A 315 -9.29 -2.09 -0.58
CA LEU A 315 -10.04 -2.95 0.36
C LEU A 315 -10.96 -3.92 -0.39
N ARG A 316 -11.65 -3.48 -1.44
CA ARG A 316 -12.50 -4.34 -2.29
C ARG A 316 -11.70 -5.46 -2.94
N ILE A 317 -10.54 -5.15 -3.52
CA ILE A 317 -9.68 -6.13 -4.17
C ILE A 317 -9.15 -7.15 -3.16
N VAL A 318 -8.73 -6.71 -1.98
CA VAL A 318 -8.28 -7.60 -0.90
C VAL A 318 -9.38 -8.56 -0.47
N GLN A 319 -10.63 -8.10 -0.32
CA GLN A 319 -11.77 -8.96 0.00
C GLN A 319 -12.08 -9.95 -1.12
N GLN A 320 -12.07 -9.51 -2.38
CA GLN A 320 -12.27 -10.38 -3.54
C GLN A 320 -11.18 -11.47 -3.65
N LEU A 321 -9.91 -11.15 -3.35
CA LEU A 321 -8.84 -12.14 -3.28
C LEU A 321 -9.09 -13.18 -2.19
N ALA A 322 -9.55 -12.75 -1.01
CA ALA A 322 -9.90 -13.66 0.08
C ALA A 322 -11.09 -14.57 -0.28
N GLU A 323 -12.11 -14.04 -0.95
CA GLU A 323 -13.27 -14.81 -1.44
C GLU A 323 -12.88 -15.79 -2.54
N SER A 324 -12.01 -15.38 -3.48
CA SER A 324 -11.53 -16.23 -4.57
C SER A 324 -10.87 -17.51 -4.08
N THR A 325 -10.13 -17.43 -2.97
CA THR A 325 -9.52 -18.61 -2.33
C THR A 325 -10.52 -19.61 -1.76
N GLN A 326 -11.71 -19.15 -1.36
CA GLN A 326 -12.75 -20.01 -0.79
C GLN A 326 -13.57 -20.71 -1.88
N GLN A 327 -13.75 -20.07 -3.04
CA GLN A 327 -14.60 -20.58 -4.13
C GLN A 327 -13.93 -21.66 -4.96
N GLY A 328 -12.60 -21.85 -4.86
CA GLY A 328 -11.84 -22.96 -5.40
C GLY A 328 -12.23 -23.38 -6.82
N VAL A 329 -12.18 -22.47 -7.81
CA VAL A 329 -12.40 -22.85 -9.20
C VAL A 329 -11.17 -23.60 -9.71
N TYR A 330 -11.09 -24.88 -9.36
CA TYR A 330 -10.12 -25.79 -9.98
C TYR A 330 -10.67 -26.25 -11.33
N ALA A 331 -10.17 -25.71 -12.43
CA ALA A 331 -10.16 -26.43 -13.69
C ALA A 331 -9.11 -27.55 -13.59
N GLY A 332 -9.35 -28.56 -12.80
CA GLY A 332 -8.41 -29.62 -12.52
C GLY A 332 -9.14 -30.91 -12.29
N GLN A 333 -8.56 -31.97 -12.85
CA GLN A 333 -8.99 -33.35 -12.88
C GLN A 333 -9.93 -33.75 -11.72
N GLN A 334 -11.15 -34.22 -12.06
CA GLN A 334 -11.93 -35.04 -11.15
C GLN A 334 -11.02 -36.15 -10.60
N PRO A 335 -11.08 -36.47 -9.29
CA PRO A 335 -10.33 -37.61 -8.77
C PRO A 335 -10.69 -38.81 -9.62
N SER A 336 -9.68 -39.50 -10.16
CA SER A 336 -9.84 -40.75 -10.91
C SER A 336 -10.73 -41.68 -10.08
N VAL A 337 -11.93 -41.97 -10.58
CA VAL A 337 -12.77 -43.02 -10.03
C VAL A 337 -11.93 -44.29 -10.11
N ALA A 338 -11.57 -44.86 -8.97
CA ALA A 338 -10.88 -46.15 -8.91
C ALA A 338 -11.82 -47.15 -9.63
N VAL A 339 -11.38 -47.63 -10.78
CA VAL A 339 -12.01 -48.79 -11.44
C VAL A 339 -11.65 -49.97 -10.58
N GLU A 340 -12.60 -50.44 -9.75
CA GLU A 340 -12.51 -51.77 -9.15
C GLU A 340 -12.52 -52.79 -10.29
N VAL A 341 -11.37 -53.41 -10.54
CA VAL A 341 -11.28 -54.59 -11.39
C VAL A 341 -11.68 -55.76 -10.50
N GLU A 342 -12.93 -56.24 -10.64
CA GLU A 342 -13.30 -57.55 -10.13
C GLU A 342 -12.49 -58.60 -10.87
N VAL A 343 -11.76 -59.45 -10.09
CA VAL A 343 -11.05 -60.65 -10.55
C VAL A 343 -11.94 -61.86 -10.38
#